data_a8fa42552ff059ec33ce28dde2bc9891
#
_entry.id   a8fa42552ff059ec33ce28dde2bc9891
#
_cell.length_a   1.000
_cell.length_b   1.000
_cell.length_c   1.000
_cell.angle_alpha   90.00
_cell.angle_beta   90.00
_cell.angle_gamma   90.00
#
_symmetry.space_group_name_H-M   'P 1'
#
loop_
_entity.id
_entity.type
_entity.pdbx_description
1 polymer ?
#
loop_
_entity_poly.entity_id
_entity_poly.type
_entity_poly.pdbx_seq_one_letter_code
_entity_poly.pdbx_strand_id
1 'polypeptide(L)'
;MKLKKFFIITVLSVSLLNFMNVNLTFAQVPSKQALVQTKEAKIKTDKMDNIGNIDKDTDKKEKTTILAKEENIIPSKTLDNATENKVENVEFKSAILNWPEIPNAVMYELIVKNIDTQEVLFTKYNIYASGYQLDNSEVDLSQNLKWQVRGLDENKVPVSDYTKPRLLHKGEMYKLNWQNKGDEYKLEDFSRREYATYLVAKDVEISPLKITTHFDKMDYMPVYPVYSWVPVKNADHYKIDVFYVPKYDFNNIEKIASYTCPQGMDYYDNKAYTKKGLYFFNVQAYDKNNHKLAEAKNSYFTVKQDNVKVAALGDSITHGGGAVSTPPSATLYNWETYANLPVLNIGFSGNLTSNMLNRFDNDVLSFNPKILVIMGGVNDIRTGVKAETVINNLTSIKQKCQQHNIIPVFLTVTSVNPPRMKSVINLDISEGWNKERLKINEWIEKQPYHVDVASGLMDEQGYLADNMTTDGLHPDFEGKKHIGELVGDYLQANFPDIVNN
;
A
#
# COMPACT_ATOMS: atom_id res chain seq x y z
N MET A 1 15.07 -6.12 -34.42
CA MET A 1 13.99 -5.30 -33.86
C MET A 1 12.83 -6.12 -33.28
N LYS A 2 12.95 -7.44 -33.03
CA LYS A 2 11.90 -8.31 -32.47
C LYS A 2 12.20 -8.84 -31.06
N LEU A 3 13.39 -8.61 -30.49
CA LEU A 3 13.76 -9.14 -29.17
C LEU A 3 13.47 -8.17 -27.98
N LYS A 4 13.21 -6.89 -28.24
CA LYS A 4 12.95 -5.92 -27.15
C LYS A 4 11.51 -5.94 -26.60
N LYS A 5 10.54 -6.53 -27.33
CA LYS A 5 9.15 -6.65 -26.86
C LYS A 5 8.90 -7.80 -25.88
N PHE A 6 9.81 -8.77 -25.80
CA PHE A 6 9.61 -9.95 -24.92
C PHE A 6 9.93 -9.68 -23.44
N PHE A 7 10.78 -8.70 -23.13
CA PHE A 7 11.20 -8.45 -21.76
C PHE A 7 10.19 -7.63 -20.94
N ILE A 8 9.42 -6.75 -21.60
CA ILE A 8 8.36 -5.96 -20.93
C ILE A 8 7.17 -6.85 -20.55
N ILE A 9 6.87 -7.87 -21.38
CA ILE A 9 5.77 -8.81 -21.15
C ILE A 9 6.04 -9.70 -19.92
N THR A 10 7.29 -10.01 -19.60
CA THR A 10 7.63 -10.94 -18.50
C THR A 10 7.51 -10.27 -17.11
N VAL A 11 7.77 -8.98 -16.99
CA VAL A 11 7.61 -8.25 -15.71
C VAL A 11 6.14 -7.89 -15.46
N LEU A 12 5.40 -7.53 -16.52
CA LEU A 12 3.95 -7.32 -16.47
C LEU A 12 3.15 -8.60 -16.17
N SER A 13 3.66 -9.76 -16.58
CA SER A 13 2.96 -11.03 -16.35
C SER A 13 3.02 -11.51 -14.91
N VAL A 14 3.98 -11.09 -14.09
CA VAL A 14 4.09 -11.54 -12.69
C VAL A 14 3.09 -10.82 -11.80
N SER A 15 2.91 -9.51 -11.94
CA SER A 15 1.87 -8.78 -11.21
C SER A 15 0.45 -9.12 -11.72
N LEU A 16 0.29 -9.33 -13.02
CA LEU A 16 -0.99 -9.75 -13.63
C LEU A 16 -1.33 -11.23 -13.40
N LEU A 17 -0.34 -12.13 -13.31
CA LEU A 17 -0.58 -13.55 -13.00
C LEU A 17 -1.09 -13.74 -11.58
N ASN A 18 -0.71 -12.91 -10.62
CA ASN A 18 -1.32 -12.91 -9.30
C ASN A 18 -2.79 -12.44 -9.34
N PHE A 19 -3.17 -11.56 -10.27
CA PHE A 19 -4.57 -11.17 -10.52
C PHE A 19 -5.40 -12.27 -11.21
N MET A 20 -4.80 -13.07 -12.10
CA MET A 20 -5.53 -14.12 -12.83
C MET A 20 -5.70 -15.42 -12.06
N ASN A 21 -4.79 -15.76 -11.12
CA ASN A 21 -4.89 -17.00 -10.35
C ASN A 21 -5.99 -16.98 -9.27
N VAL A 22 -6.54 -15.82 -8.92
CA VAL A 22 -7.68 -15.71 -7.98
C VAL A 22 -9.02 -16.02 -8.67
N ASN A 23 -9.09 -15.97 -10.01
CA ASN A 23 -10.33 -16.17 -10.75
C ASN A 23 -10.57 -17.59 -11.29
N LEU A 24 -9.67 -18.54 -11.05
CA LEU A 24 -9.80 -19.90 -11.61
C LEU A 24 -10.23 -21.00 -10.63
N THR A 25 -10.57 -20.67 -9.38
CA THR A 25 -10.97 -21.67 -8.37
C THR A 25 -12.45 -21.63 -7.96
N PHE A 26 -13.34 -21.02 -8.74
CA PHE A 26 -14.78 -21.09 -8.50
C PHE A 26 -15.52 -21.77 -9.65
N ALA A 27 -15.27 -23.07 -9.83
CA ALA A 27 -16.21 -23.95 -10.52
C ALA A 27 -16.10 -25.37 -9.94
N GLN A 28 -17.17 -25.77 -9.28
CA GLN A 28 -17.62 -27.09 -8.87
C GLN A 28 -17.59 -27.37 -7.36
N VAL A 29 -18.78 -27.18 -6.77
CA VAL A 29 -19.21 -27.85 -5.56
C VAL A 29 -20.13 -29.03 -5.99
N PRO A 30 -19.85 -30.25 -5.61
CA PRO A 30 -20.87 -31.30 -5.56
C PRO A 30 -21.47 -31.36 -4.15
N SER A 31 -22.79 -31.37 -4.12
CA SER A 31 -23.61 -31.69 -2.95
C SER A 31 -23.41 -33.12 -2.47
N LYS A 32 -23.29 -33.38 -1.18
CA LYS A 32 -24.10 -34.26 -0.33
C LYS A 32 -23.43 -34.64 0.98
N GLN A 33 -24.16 -34.35 2.04
CA GLN A 33 -24.36 -35.07 3.32
C GLN A 33 -23.33 -36.11 3.76
N ALA A 34 -22.77 -35.90 4.98
CA ALA A 34 -22.66 -36.94 6.01
C ALA A 34 -22.65 -36.31 7.41
N LEU A 35 -23.65 -36.66 8.17
CA LEU A 35 -23.78 -36.51 9.63
C LEU A 35 -22.74 -37.40 10.33
N VAL A 36 -22.01 -36.90 11.32
CA VAL A 36 -21.58 -37.70 12.47
C VAL A 36 -21.56 -36.85 13.73
N GLN A 37 -22.32 -37.30 14.70
CA GLN A 37 -22.39 -36.87 16.10
C GLN A 37 -21.11 -37.20 16.87
N THR A 38 -20.76 -36.39 17.88
CA THR A 38 -20.52 -36.80 19.28
C THR A 38 -19.65 -35.72 19.94
N LYS A 39 -19.88 -35.28 21.05
CA LYS A 39 -20.15 -35.59 22.45
C LYS A 39 -19.88 -34.34 23.29
N GLU A 40 -20.83 -33.99 24.10
CA GLU A 40 -20.73 -33.02 25.19
C GLU A 40 -19.70 -33.45 26.23
N ALA A 41 -18.93 -32.51 26.76
CA ALA A 41 -18.33 -32.64 28.08
C ALA A 41 -18.62 -31.38 28.88
N LYS A 42 -19.50 -31.49 29.85
CA LYS A 42 -19.75 -30.57 30.94
C LYS A 42 -18.49 -30.43 31.80
N ILE A 43 -18.06 -29.24 32.13
CA ILE A 43 -17.32 -28.97 33.38
C ILE A 43 -17.88 -27.70 34.02
N LYS A 44 -18.04 -27.83 35.33
CA LYS A 44 -18.73 -27.03 36.32
C LYS A 44 -18.25 -25.57 36.45
N THR A 45 -19.23 -24.72 36.71
CA THR A 45 -19.09 -23.43 37.38
C THR A 45 -18.71 -23.62 38.84
N ASP A 46 -17.73 -22.85 39.29
CA ASP A 46 -17.66 -22.41 40.71
C ASP A 46 -17.40 -20.90 40.76
N LYS A 47 -18.21 -20.28 41.59
CA LYS A 47 -18.24 -18.86 41.96
C LYS A 47 -17.02 -18.48 42.78
N MET A 48 -16.51 -17.30 42.55
CA MET A 48 -16.08 -16.45 43.70
C MET A 48 -16.19 -14.98 43.30
N ASP A 49 -16.91 -14.28 44.17
CA ASP A 49 -17.14 -12.83 44.17
C ASP A 49 -15.94 -12.08 44.79
N ASN A 50 -15.92 -10.78 44.45
CA ASN A 50 -15.20 -9.68 45.15
C ASN A 50 -13.74 -9.43 44.77
N ILE A 51 -13.54 -8.24 44.26
CA ILE A 51 -12.75 -7.10 44.76
C ILE A 51 -12.66 -6.09 43.66
N GLY A 52 -13.22 -4.93 43.68
CA GLY A 52 -12.67 -3.73 44.27
C GLY A 52 -12.08 -2.79 43.22
N ASN A 53 -12.65 -1.62 43.06
CA ASN A 53 -12.19 -0.45 42.30
C ASN A 53 -10.67 -0.37 42.11
N ILE A 54 -10.24 -0.29 40.85
CA ILE A 54 -8.90 0.19 40.48
C ILE A 54 -9.02 1.37 39.52
N ASP A 55 -8.33 2.42 39.89
CA ASP A 55 -8.28 3.75 39.29
C ASP A 55 -8.04 3.79 37.78
N LYS A 56 -8.78 4.67 37.12
CA LYS A 56 -8.72 4.91 35.66
C LYS A 56 -7.49 5.70 35.18
N ASP A 57 -6.55 6.07 36.06
CA ASP A 57 -5.43 6.96 35.70
C ASP A 57 -4.09 6.28 35.43
N THR A 58 -3.95 4.99 35.73
CA THR A 58 -2.71 4.23 35.49
C THR A 58 -2.57 3.71 34.04
N ASP A 59 -3.68 3.55 33.35
CA ASP A 59 -3.71 2.97 31.98
C ASP A 59 -3.12 3.89 30.88
N LYS A 60 -3.13 5.22 31.09
CA LYS A 60 -2.60 6.18 30.09
C LYS A 60 -1.08 6.32 30.08
N LYS A 61 -0.43 6.12 31.24
CA LYS A 61 1.04 6.23 31.34
C LYS A 61 1.77 4.97 30.85
N GLU A 62 1.20 3.80 31.08
CA GLU A 62 1.80 2.56 30.57
C GLU A 62 1.72 2.42 29.06
N LYS A 63 0.61 2.87 28.42
CA LYS A 63 0.48 2.83 26.94
C LYS A 63 1.50 3.70 26.22
N THR A 64 1.87 4.84 26.78
CA THR A 64 2.88 5.74 26.19
C THR A 64 4.31 5.21 26.35
N THR A 65 4.56 4.45 27.40
CA THR A 65 5.91 3.89 27.69
C THR A 65 6.20 2.65 26.85
N ILE A 66 5.19 1.87 26.46
CA ILE A 66 5.37 0.66 25.63
C ILE A 66 5.64 1.03 24.17
N LEU A 67 5.00 2.08 23.64
CA LEU A 67 5.26 2.56 22.26
C LEU A 67 6.61 3.29 22.13
N ALA A 68 7.18 3.81 23.20
CA ALA A 68 8.46 4.51 23.18
C ALA A 68 9.70 3.61 23.35
N LYS A 69 9.53 2.31 23.59
CA LYS A 69 10.63 1.37 23.82
C LYS A 69 11.05 0.52 22.62
N GLU A 70 10.36 0.62 21.49
CA GLU A 70 10.59 -0.29 20.36
C GLU A 70 11.06 0.38 19.05
N GLU A 71 11.67 1.55 19.12
CA GLU A 71 12.41 2.14 17.99
C GLU A 71 13.81 1.49 17.76
N ASN A 72 14.07 0.34 18.34
CA ASN A 72 15.37 -0.32 18.23
C ASN A 72 15.30 -1.68 17.58
N ILE A 73 15.11 -1.75 16.25
CA ILE A 73 15.37 -2.99 15.48
C ILE A 73 16.04 -2.70 14.12
N ILE A 74 16.94 -1.82 14.09
CA ILE A 74 18.24 -1.94 13.39
C ILE A 74 19.22 -1.39 14.40
N PRO A 75 20.29 -2.10 14.78
CA PRO A 75 21.33 -1.46 15.53
C PRO A 75 21.95 -0.39 14.62
N SER A 76 21.35 0.80 14.60
CA SER A 76 22.13 1.97 14.33
C SER A 76 23.13 1.98 15.49
N LYS A 77 24.37 1.59 15.26
CA LYS A 77 25.45 2.20 16.01
C LYS A 77 25.32 3.70 15.68
N THR A 78 24.41 4.38 16.36
CA THR A 78 24.48 5.83 16.55
C THR A 78 25.85 6.05 17.18
N LEU A 79 26.76 6.59 16.41
CA LEU A 79 27.97 7.19 16.91
C LEU A 79 27.57 8.48 17.63
N ASP A 80 26.99 8.34 18.82
CA ASP A 80 26.87 9.42 19.77
C ASP A 80 28.22 9.57 20.48
N ASN A 81 28.83 10.73 20.27
CA ASN A 81 29.97 11.27 20.99
C ASN A 81 31.27 10.44 20.92
N ALA A 82 32.01 10.66 19.85
CA ALA A 82 33.36 10.18 19.67
C ALA A 82 34.32 10.83 20.67
N THR A 83 34.76 10.06 21.61
CA THR A 83 36.19 10.03 21.98
C THR A 83 36.93 9.53 20.74
N GLU A 84 38.04 10.19 20.40
CA GLU A 84 38.98 9.78 19.34
C GLU A 84 39.45 8.33 19.58
N ASN A 85 38.75 7.35 19.05
CA ASN A 85 39.16 5.97 19.01
C ASN A 85 39.08 5.45 17.59
N LYS A 86 40.17 4.91 17.08
CA LYS A 86 40.40 4.21 15.83
C LYS A 86 39.10 3.84 15.11
N VAL A 87 38.85 4.51 13.99
CA VAL A 87 37.82 4.07 13.04
C VAL A 87 38.27 2.71 12.53
N GLU A 88 37.70 1.61 13.04
CA GLU A 88 37.85 0.30 12.43
C GLU A 88 37.42 0.44 10.96
N ASN A 89 38.26 -0.06 10.04
CA ASN A 89 37.91 -0.12 8.61
C ASN A 89 36.76 -1.12 8.41
N VAL A 90 35.51 -0.69 8.65
CA VAL A 90 34.35 -1.52 8.39
C VAL A 90 34.16 -1.59 6.87
N GLU A 91 34.32 -2.82 6.35
CA GLU A 91 33.98 -3.10 4.94
C GLU A 91 32.49 -3.35 4.80
N PHE A 92 31.90 -2.73 3.79
CA PHE A 92 30.46 -2.88 3.46
C PHE A 92 30.27 -3.81 2.27
N LYS A 93 29.25 -4.69 2.34
CA LYS A 93 28.89 -5.57 1.22
C LYS A 93 27.80 -4.94 0.36
N SER A 94 26.93 -4.13 0.92
CA SER A 94 25.82 -3.47 0.21
C SER A 94 25.37 -2.20 0.90
N ALA A 95 24.60 -1.40 0.18
CA ALA A 95 23.84 -0.25 0.69
C ALA A 95 22.38 -0.39 0.25
N ILE A 96 21.45 -0.17 1.17
CA ILE A 96 20.01 -0.10 0.87
C ILE A 96 19.65 1.38 0.79
N LEU A 97 19.26 1.81 -0.40
CA LEU A 97 18.84 3.17 -0.69
C LEU A 97 17.30 3.21 -0.72
N ASN A 98 16.70 4.18 -0.04
CA ASN A 98 15.25 4.35 0.00
C ASN A 98 14.91 5.82 -0.22
N TRP A 99 13.84 6.06 -0.98
CA TRP A 99 13.32 7.39 -1.28
C TRP A 99 11.78 7.40 -1.26
N PRO A 100 11.16 8.58 -1.08
CA PRO A 100 9.71 8.69 -1.23
C PRO A 100 9.28 8.47 -2.68
N GLU A 101 8.04 8.06 -2.91
CA GLU A 101 7.49 8.04 -4.26
C GLU A 101 7.52 9.47 -4.84
N ILE A 102 7.84 9.55 -6.13
CA ILE A 102 7.82 10.78 -6.90
C ILE A 102 6.50 10.81 -7.69
N PRO A 103 5.71 11.89 -7.62
CA PRO A 103 4.48 12.01 -8.37
C PRO A 103 4.67 11.73 -9.86
N ASN A 104 3.71 11.03 -10.45
CA ASN A 104 3.71 10.65 -11.87
C ASN A 104 4.88 9.74 -12.30
N ALA A 105 5.71 9.28 -11.38
CA ALA A 105 6.76 8.32 -11.70
C ALA A 105 6.19 6.90 -11.81
N VAL A 106 6.46 6.24 -12.94
CA VAL A 106 6.20 4.81 -13.15
C VAL A 106 7.41 3.99 -12.74
N MET A 107 8.59 4.55 -12.89
CA MET A 107 9.86 3.94 -12.51
C MET A 107 10.88 5.01 -12.15
N TYR A 108 12.03 4.58 -11.67
CA TYR A 108 13.09 5.48 -11.22
C TYR A 108 14.40 5.23 -11.96
N GLU A 109 15.18 6.29 -12.11
CA GLU A 109 16.58 6.26 -12.49
C GLU A 109 17.44 6.67 -11.29
N LEU A 110 18.36 5.79 -10.89
CA LEU A 110 19.32 6.01 -9.83
C LEU A 110 20.70 6.26 -10.43
N ILE A 111 21.39 7.30 -9.97
CA ILE A 111 22.80 7.53 -10.28
C ILE A 111 23.62 7.57 -8.99
N VAL A 112 24.83 7.01 -9.06
CA VAL A 112 25.83 7.09 -7.98
C VAL A 112 27.09 7.74 -8.54
N LYS A 113 27.59 8.75 -7.83
CA LYS A 113 28.74 9.56 -8.22
C LYS A 113 29.81 9.52 -7.14
N ASN A 114 31.05 9.56 -7.56
CA ASN A 114 32.17 9.89 -6.68
C ASN A 114 32.06 11.38 -6.28
N ILE A 115 32.25 11.70 -5.01
CA ILE A 115 32.14 13.07 -4.51
C ILE A 115 33.32 13.92 -4.95
N ASP A 116 34.52 13.33 -4.95
CA ASP A 116 35.75 14.04 -5.20
C ASP A 116 35.95 14.36 -6.69
N THR A 117 35.69 13.37 -7.55
CA THR A 117 35.85 13.50 -9.01
C THR A 117 34.60 13.97 -9.74
N GLN A 118 33.43 13.90 -9.12
CA GLN A 118 32.10 14.12 -9.71
C GLN A 118 31.72 13.13 -10.84
N GLU A 119 32.52 12.10 -11.04
CA GLU A 119 32.28 11.05 -12.03
C GLU A 119 31.07 10.21 -11.67
N VAL A 120 30.23 9.87 -12.67
CA VAL A 120 29.13 8.91 -12.51
C VAL A 120 29.69 7.50 -12.60
N LEU A 121 29.71 6.80 -11.46
CA LEU A 121 30.24 5.45 -11.36
C LEU A 121 29.19 4.37 -11.63
N PHE A 122 27.91 4.71 -11.44
CA PHE A 122 26.81 3.76 -11.62
C PHE A 122 25.55 4.47 -12.05
N THR A 123 24.81 3.84 -12.97
CA THR A 123 23.45 4.26 -13.37
C THR A 123 22.55 3.04 -13.46
N LYS A 124 21.38 3.11 -12.85
CA LYS A 124 20.36 2.06 -12.90
C LYS A 124 19.03 2.65 -13.33
N TYR A 125 18.46 2.03 -14.35
CA TYR A 125 17.11 2.31 -14.85
C TYR A 125 16.14 1.18 -14.49
N ASN A 126 14.85 1.41 -14.71
CA ASN A 126 13.77 0.45 -14.50
C ASN A 126 13.72 -0.06 -13.05
N ILE A 127 13.91 0.86 -12.08
CA ILE A 127 13.65 0.59 -10.68
C ILE A 127 12.19 0.93 -10.44
N TYR A 128 11.38 -0.04 -10.04
CA TYR A 128 9.94 0.15 -9.81
C TYR A 128 9.62 0.36 -8.32
N ALA A 129 10.45 -0.14 -7.43
CA ALA A 129 10.32 0.12 -6.00
C ALA A 129 10.85 1.51 -5.63
N SER A 130 10.36 2.08 -4.55
CA SER A 130 10.90 3.33 -3.97
C SER A 130 12.20 3.08 -3.17
N GLY A 131 13.09 2.25 -3.73
CA GLY A 131 14.39 1.93 -3.16
C GLY A 131 15.17 0.94 -4.02
N TYR A 132 16.46 0.81 -3.70
CA TYR A 132 17.38 -0.07 -4.40
C TYR A 132 18.46 -0.62 -3.47
N GLN A 133 18.77 -1.89 -3.60
CA GLN A 133 19.93 -2.50 -2.92
C GLN A 133 21.12 -2.46 -3.86
N LEU A 134 22.05 -1.53 -3.58
CA LEU A 134 23.32 -1.38 -4.27
C LEU A 134 24.35 -2.28 -3.58
N ASP A 135 25.10 -3.07 -4.32
CA ASP A 135 26.15 -3.88 -3.74
C ASP A 135 27.56 -3.50 -4.23
N ASN A 136 28.55 -4.02 -3.51
CA ASN A 136 29.96 -3.70 -3.75
C ASN A 136 30.48 -4.22 -5.10
N SER A 137 29.76 -5.12 -5.77
CA SER A 137 30.09 -5.57 -7.14
C SER A 137 29.65 -4.58 -8.22
N GLU A 138 28.73 -3.68 -7.90
CA GLU A 138 28.22 -2.65 -8.80
C GLU A 138 29.01 -1.35 -8.64
N VAL A 139 29.35 -0.98 -7.42
CA VAL A 139 30.17 0.21 -7.10
C VAL A 139 30.99 -0.09 -5.86
N ASP A 140 32.28 0.24 -5.89
CA ASP A 140 33.16 0.13 -4.72
C ASP A 140 32.68 1.07 -3.59
N LEU A 141 31.97 0.49 -2.62
CA LEU A 141 31.41 1.20 -1.47
C LEU A 141 32.49 1.73 -0.50
N SER A 142 33.77 1.49 -0.77
CA SER A 142 34.87 2.05 0.01
C SER A 142 35.17 3.51 -0.37
N GLN A 143 34.66 3.99 -1.50
CA GLN A 143 34.87 5.34 -2.00
C GLN A 143 33.96 6.37 -1.32
N ASN A 144 34.26 7.67 -1.53
CA ASN A 144 33.38 8.78 -1.15
C ASN A 144 32.27 8.92 -2.20
N LEU A 145 31.07 8.47 -1.87
CA LEU A 145 29.97 8.38 -2.83
C LEU A 145 28.77 9.23 -2.43
N LYS A 146 28.06 9.68 -3.44
CA LYS A 146 26.73 10.29 -3.32
C LYS A 146 25.77 9.67 -4.34
N TRP A 147 24.48 9.65 -4.02
CA TRP A 147 23.45 9.16 -4.92
C TRP A 147 22.32 10.16 -5.10
N GLN A 148 21.65 10.05 -6.22
CA GLN A 148 20.49 10.86 -6.61
C GLN A 148 19.53 9.97 -7.38
N VAL A 149 18.25 10.26 -7.30
CA VAL A 149 17.20 9.55 -8.03
C VAL A 149 16.28 10.56 -8.71
N ARG A 150 15.69 10.18 -9.85
CA ARG A 150 14.59 10.90 -10.48
C ARG A 150 13.49 9.95 -10.94
N GLY A 151 12.27 10.47 -11.05
CA GLY A 151 11.13 9.76 -11.61
C GLY A 151 11.17 9.76 -13.13
N LEU A 152 10.73 8.65 -13.72
CA LEU A 152 10.53 8.46 -15.15
C LEU A 152 9.11 7.95 -15.39
N ASP A 153 8.52 8.33 -16.53
CA ASP A 153 7.27 7.75 -17.03
C ASP A 153 7.49 6.34 -17.64
N GLU A 154 6.43 5.75 -18.18
CA GLU A 154 6.46 4.44 -18.85
C GLU A 154 7.35 4.40 -20.12
N ASN A 155 7.61 5.55 -20.73
CA ASN A 155 8.47 5.72 -21.89
C ASN A 155 9.91 6.08 -21.50
N LYS A 156 10.21 6.13 -20.18
CA LYS A 156 11.50 6.52 -19.60
C LYS A 156 11.83 8.00 -19.79
N VAL A 157 10.83 8.83 -20.02
CA VAL A 157 11.00 10.28 -20.04
C VAL A 157 10.99 10.79 -18.59
N PRO A 158 11.92 11.66 -18.18
CA PRO A 158 11.93 12.21 -16.85
C PRO A 158 10.66 13.01 -16.54
N VAL A 159 10.00 12.67 -15.42
CA VAL A 159 8.86 13.42 -14.85
C VAL A 159 9.30 14.31 -13.69
N SER A 160 10.54 14.18 -13.26
CA SER A 160 11.15 15.04 -12.24
C SER A 160 12.62 15.31 -12.53
N ASP A 161 13.15 16.35 -11.91
CA ASP A 161 14.60 16.53 -11.79
C ASP A 161 15.19 15.47 -10.85
N TYR A 162 16.53 15.34 -10.88
CA TYR A 162 17.21 14.55 -9.86
C TYR A 162 17.02 15.16 -8.48
N THR A 163 16.80 14.30 -7.51
CA THR A 163 16.81 14.69 -6.08
C THR A 163 18.11 15.36 -5.70
N LYS A 164 18.12 16.08 -4.57
CA LYS A 164 19.37 16.53 -3.98
C LYS A 164 20.28 15.34 -3.69
N PRO A 165 21.61 15.50 -3.85
CA PRO A 165 22.56 14.43 -3.56
C PRO A 165 22.44 13.97 -2.11
N ARG A 166 22.44 12.66 -1.93
CA ARG A 166 22.51 12.00 -0.62
C ARG A 166 23.82 11.28 -0.49
N LEU A 167 24.44 11.37 0.67
CA LEU A 167 25.74 10.74 0.91
C LEU A 167 25.57 9.24 1.05
N LEU A 168 26.45 8.51 0.39
CA LEU A 168 26.67 7.08 0.60
C LEU A 168 27.97 6.99 1.35
N HIS A 169 27.93 6.68 2.61
CA HIS A 169 28.83 7.06 3.66
C HIS A 169 30.21 6.39 3.70
N LYS A 170 31.24 7.17 4.09
CA LYS A 170 32.31 6.77 5.02
C LYS A 170 32.21 7.63 6.28
N GLY A 171 32.44 7.04 7.47
CA GLY A 171 32.17 7.57 8.81
C GLY A 171 32.50 9.03 9.12
N GLU A 172 33.43 9.66 8.40
CA GLU A 172 33.82 11.06 8.64
C GLU A 172 32.90 12.10 8.01
N MET A 173 32.07 11.71 7.06
CA MET A 173 31.23 12.63 6.29
C MET A 173 29.96 13.10 7.02
N TYR A 174 29.58 12.48 8.14
CA TYR A 174 28.55 13.02 9.03
C TYR A 174 28.96 14.32 9.72
N LYS A 175 30.25 14.68 9.72
CA LYS A 175 30.77 15.95 10.26
C LYS A 175 30.69 17.11 9.29
N LEU A 176 30.37 16.87 8.01
CA LEU A 176 30.09 17.95 7.07
C LEU A 176 28.73 18.54 7.41
N ASN A 177 28.80 19.61 8.21
CA ASN A 177 27.67 20.45 8.55
C ASN A 177 26.83 20.76 7.30
N TRP A 178 25.68 20.16 7.20
CA TRP A 178 24.62 20.57 6.28
C TRP A 178 24.03 21.93 6.72
N GLN A 179 24.91 22.89 7.03
CA GLN A 179 24.52 24.22 7.50
C GLN A 179 24.09 25.16 6.37
N ASN A 180 24.07 24.73 5.13
CA ASN A 180 23.44 25.48 4.07
C ASN A 180 21.92 25.30 4.14
N LYS A 181 21.33 25.99 5.11
CA LYS A 181 19.88 26.08 5.38
C LYS A 181 19.05 26.69 4.24
N GLY A 182 19.64 27.00 3.09
CA GLY A 182 18.96 27.64 1.97
C GLY A 182 18.30 26.70 0.98
N ASP A 183 18.63 25.41 1.05
CA ASP A 183 18.28 24.44 0.02
C ASP A 183 17.49 23.26 0.54
N GLU A 184 16.69 23.39 1.57
CA GLU A 184 15.74 22.36 1.94
C GLU A 184 14.72 22.21 0.82
N TYR A 185 14.68 21.02 0.21
CA TYR A 185 13.54 20.60 -0.58
C TYR A 185 12.32 20.69 0.32
N LYS A 186 11.45 21.60 0.04
CA LYS A 186 10.09 21.57 0.52
C LYS A 186 9.37 20.47 -0.25
N LEU A 187 9.61 19.23 0.13
CA LEU A 187 8.77 18.09 -0.19
C LEU A 187 7.63 18.07 0.84
N GLU A 188 6.88 19.17 0.91
CA GLU A 188 5.81 19.34 1.89
C GLU A 188 4.79 18.20 1.80
N ASP A 189 4.51 17.72 0.59
CA ASP A 189 3.59 16.62 0.34
C ASP A 189 4.21 15.23 0.61
N PHE A 190 5.53 15.13 0.74
CA PHE A 190 6.27 13.90 1.00
C PHE A 190 6.84 13.79 2.40
N SER A 191 6.39 14.63 3.32
CA SER A 191 6.90 14.71 4.70
C SER A 191 6.78 13.40 5.49
N ARG A 192 5.95 12.45 5.03
CA ARG A 192 5.74 11.14 5.66
C ARG A 192 6.77 10.08 5.27
N ARG A 193 7.69 10.38 4.34
CA ARG A 193 8.66 9.42 3.82
C ARG A 193 10.04 10.02 3.77
N GLU A 194 10.98 9.32 4.35
CA GLU A 194 12.34 9.81 4.48
C GLU A 194 13.25 9.17 3.43
N TYR A 195 14.19 9.98 2.92
CA TYR A 195 15.33 9.43 2.22
C TYR A 195 16.25 8.75 3.23
N ALA A 196 16.65 7.53 2.95
CA ALA A 196 17.52 6.80 3.84
C ALA A 196 18.60 6.02 3.08
N THR A 197 19.75 5.88 3.73
CA THR A 197 20.86 5.02 3.31
C THR A 197 21.22 4.11 4.47
N TYR A 198 21.14 2.81 4.25
CA TYR A 198 21.51 1.79 5.23
C TYR A 198 22.71 1.01 4.70
N LEU A 199 23.87 1.19 5.32
CA LEU A 199 25.06 0.41 4.99
C LEU A 199 25.04 -0.94 5.70
N VAL A 200 25.31 -2.00 4.95
CA VAL A 200 25.34 -3.37 5.47
C VAL A 200 26.80 -3.84 5.49
N ALA A 201 27.31 -4.06 6.69
CA ALA A 201 28.68 -4.54 6.87
C ALA A 201 28.88 -5.96 6.28
N LYS A 202 30.10 -6.27 5.87
CA LYS A 202 30.45 -7.50 5.16
C LYS A 202 30.22 -8.76 6.01
N ASP A 203 30.42 -8.65 7.33
CA ASP A 203 30.25 -9.71 8.32
C ASP A 203 28.77 -9.98 8.72
N VAL A 204 27.84 -9.16 8.27
CA VAL A 204 26.41 -9.38 8.49
C VAL A 204 25.93 -10.53 7.59
N GLU A 205 25.61 -11.68 8.16
CA GLU A 205 25.15 -12.86 7.43
C GLU A 205 23.79 -12.61 6.75
N ILE A 206 22.77 -12.24 7.54
CA ILE A 206 21.42 -11.94 7.07
C ILE A 206 21.26 -10.42 7.03
N SER A 207 21.10 -9.86 5.83
CA SER A 207 20.94 -8.43 5.63
C SER A 207 19.61 -7.92 6.19
N PRO A 208 19.51 -6.66 6.65
CA PRO A 208 18.22 -6.05 6.88
C PRO A 208 17.44 -5.96 5.56
N LEU A 209 16.12 -6.11 5.63
CA LEU A 209 15.20 -5.89 4.52
C LEU A 209 14.41 -4.63 4.82
N LYS A 210 14.43 -3.65 3.91
CA LYS A 210 13.71 -2.39 4.10
C LYS A 210 12.26 -2.54 3.67
N ILE A 211 11.33 -2.41 4.61
CA ILE A 211 9.90 -2.27 4.35
C ILE A 211 9.61 -0.85 3.87
N THR A 212 8.79 -0.74 2.84
CA THR A 212 8.33 0.53 2.27
C THR A 212 6.86 0.83 2.58
N THR A 213 6.12 -0.12 3.14
CA THR A 213 4.77 0.12 3.66
C THR A 213 4.83 0.78 5.03
N HIS A 214 4.06 1.86 5.22
CA HIS A 214 4.05 2.67 6.44
C HIS A 214 2.65 2.73 7.07
N PHE A 215 2.16 1.61 7.60
CA PHE A 215 0.87 1.54 8.29
C PHE A 215 0.80 2.40 9.55
N ASP A 216 1.94 2.63 10.20
CA ASP A 216 2.10 3.50 11.37
C ASP A 216 1.79 4.97 11.09
N LYS A 217 1.84 5.37 9.83
CA LYS A 217 1.56 6.74 9.36
C LYS A 217 0.13 6.93 8.82
N MET A 218 -0.70 5.89 8.86
CA MET A 218 -2.10 5.92 8.42
C MET A 218 -3.02 6.09 9.63
N ASP A 219 -4.12 6.82 9.46
CA ASP A 219 -5.16 6.96 10.49
C ASP A 219 -5.82 5.61 10.78
N TYR A 220 -6.10 4.86 9.71
CA TYR A 220 -6.59 3.49 9.75
C TYR A 220 -5.75 2.60 8.86
N MET A 221 -5.50 1.38 9.30
CA MET A 221 -4.96 0.34 8.44
C MET A 221 -6.01 -0.09 7.41
N PRO A 222 -5.67 -0.25 6.13
CA PRO A 222 -6.57 -0.82 5.13
C PRO A 222 -7.03 -2.23 5.56
N VAL A 223 -8.30 -2.55 5.29
CA VAL A 223 -8.84 -3.89 5.61
C VAL A 223 -8.11 -4.99 4.85
N TYR A 224 -7.62 -4.69 3.65
CA TYR A 224 -6.82 -5.59 2.81
C TYR A 224 -5.44 -4.96 2.57
N PRO A 225 -4.46 -5.25 3.41
CA PRO A 225 -3.16 -4.60 3.33
C PRO A 225 -2.33 -5.09 2.14
N VAL A 226 -1.43 -4.23 1.69
CA VAL A 226 -0.37 -4.58 0.76
C VAL A 226 0.97 -4.35 1.45
N TYR A 227 1.76 -5.39 1.56
CA TYR A 227 3.11 -5.33 2.13
C TYR A 227 4.11 -5.04 1.02
N SER A 228 4.96 -4.04 1.20
CA SER A 228 5.97 -3.66 0.19
C SER A 228 7.35 -3.49 0.80
N TRP A 229 8.36 -3.75 0.00
CA TRP A 229 9.76 -3.71 0.42
C TRP A 229 10.71 -3.33 -0.73
N VAL A 230 11.92 -2.93 -0.37
CA VAL A 230 13.00 -2.78 -1.34
C VAL A 230 13.46 -4.17 -1.78
N PRO A 231 13.43 -4.51 -3.08
CA PRO A 231 13.85 -5.81 -3.57
C PRO A 231 15.28 -6.18 -3.14
N VAL A 232 15.44 -7.41 -2.67
CA VAL A 232 16.74 -7.95 -2.25
C VAL A 232 17.43 -8.59 -3.45
N LYS A 233 18.67 -8.20 -3.70
CA LYS A 233 19.46 -8.75 -4.80
C LYS A 233 19.65 -10.27 -4.62
N ASN A 234 19.51 -11.02 -5.72
CA ASN A 234 19.56 -12.49 -5.77
C ASN A 234 18.45 -13.22 -5.01
N ALA A 235 17.42 -12.52 -4.51
CA ALA A 235 16.26 -13.18 -3.97
C ALA A 235 15.48 -13.90 -5.08
N ASP A 236 15.09 -15.14 -4.81
CA ASP A 236 14.25 -15.97 -5.66
C ASP A 236 12.77 -15.85 -5.24
N HIS A 237 12.55 -15.84 -3.93
CA HIS A 237 11.23 -15.72 -3.36
C HIS A 237 11.26 -15.03 -2.00
N TYR A 238 10.07 -14.62 -1.57
CA TYR A 238 9.86 -14.00 -0.25
C TYR A 238 8.83 -14.80 0.54
N LYS A 239 9.01 -14.81 1.86
CA LYS A 239 8.04 -15.33 2.81
C LYS A 239 7.55 -14.20 3.71
N ILE A 240 6.22 -14.07 3.83
CA ILE A 240 5.57 -13.12 4.71
C ILE A 240 4.82 -13.90 5.80
N ASP A 241 5.14 -13.67 7.04
CA ASP A 241 4.45 -14.21 8.20
C ASP A 241 3.73 -13.08 8.94
N VAL A 242 2.44 -13.24 9.20
CA VAL A 242 1.62 -12.25 9.90
C VAL A 242 1.15 -12.79 11.24
N PHE A 243 1.23 -11.96 12.26
CA PHE A 243 0.95 -12.31 13.64
C PHE A 243 -0.06 -11.34 14.26
N TYR A 244 -0.88 -11.88 15.15
CA TYR A 244 -1.80 -11.15 16.01
C TYR A 244 -1.30 -11.22 17.44
N VAL A 245 -1.39 -10.09 18.18
CA VAL A 245 -1.01 -9.98 19.59
C VAL A 245 -2.27 -9.78 20.43
N PRO A 246 -2.89 -10.85 20.97
CA PRO A 246 -4.11 -10.75 21.73
C PRO A 246 -3.92 -9.88 22.96
N LYS A 247 -4.81 -8.90 23.16
CA LYS A 247 -4.78 -8.02 24.34
C LYS A 247 -3.42 -7.33 24.62
N TYR A 248 -2.60 -7.15 23.57
CA TYR A 248 -1.22 -6.63 23.68
C TYR A 248 -0.29 -7.52 24.53
N ASP A 249 -0.61 -8.81 24.67
CA ASP A 249 0.19 -9.79 25.40
C ASP A 249 1.21 -10.49 24.49
N PHE A 250 2.45 -10.05 24.54
CA PHE A 250 3.55 -10.60 23.72
C PHE A 250 3.98 -12.02 24.16
N ASN A 251 3.46 -12.56 25.26
CA ASN A 251 3.67 -13.96 25.62
C ASN A 251 2.66 -14.89 24.92
N ASN A 252 1.64 -14.33 24.26
CA ASN A 252 0.58 -15.08 23.61
C ASN A 252 0.37 -14.63 22.16
N ILE A 253 1.43 -14.74 21.34
CA ILE A 253 1.41 -14.33 19.94
C ILE A 253 0.82 -15.44 19.08
N GLU A 254 -0.16 -15.09 18.25
CA GLU A 254 -0.80 -16.00 17.30
C GLU A 254 -0.29 -15.74 15.88
N LYS A 255 0.32 -16.74 15.24
CA LYS A 255 0.59 -16.65 13.79
C LYS A 255 -0.70 -16.90 13.03
N ILE A 256 -1.19 -15.89 12.30
CA ILE A 256 -2.51 -15.90 11.66
C ILE A 256 -2.48 -16.06 10.15
N ALA A 257 -1.33 -15.83 9.52
CA ALA A 257 -1.11 -16.03 8.10
C ALA A 257 0.36 -16.30 7.78
N SER A 258 0.59 -16.99 6.67
CA SER A 258 1.93 -17.22 6.12
C SER A 258 1.80 -17.32 4.60
N TYR A 259 2.56 -16.51 3.89
CA TYR A 259 2.52 -16.42 2.44
C TYR A 259 3.91 -16.64 1.87
N THR A 260 3.96 -17.20 0.66
CA THR A 260 5.17 -17.24 -0.16
C THR A 260 4.85 -16.61 -1.51
N CYS A 261 5.65 -15.67 -1.93
CA CYS A 261 5.52 -15.03 -3.23
C CYS A 261 6.86 -15.10 -4.00
N PRO A 262 6.82 -15.11 -5.35
CA PRO A 262 8.02 -15.07 -6.17
C PRO A 262 8.73 -13.72 -6.00
N GLN A 263 9.78 -13.52 -6.77
CA GLN A 263 10.47 -12.23 -6.86
C GLN A 263 9.47 -11.08 -7.08
N GLY A 264 9.65 -9.99 -6.33
CA GLY A 264 8.81 -8.82 -6.41
C GLY A 264 9.19 -7.79 -5.36
N MET A 265 8.38 -6.75 -5.28
CA MET A 265 8.53 -5.65 -4.33
C MET A 265 7.32 -5.48 -3.41
N ASP A 266 6.27 -6.31 -3.61
CA ASP A 266 5.02 -6.24 -2.87
C ASP A 266 4.30 -7.58 -2.78
N TYR A 267 3.33 -7.64 -1.87
CA TYR A 267 2.38 -8.75 -1.74
C TYR A 267 1.01 -8.21 -1.33
N TYR A 268 0.00 -8.53 -2.12
CA TYR A 268 -1.40 -8.20 -1.86
C TYR A 268 -2.02 -9.26 -0.95
N ASP A 269 -2.29 -8.90 0.30
CA ASP A 269 -2.95 -9.80 1.24
C ASP A 269 -4.47 -9.82 0.99
N ASN A 270 -5.00 -10.96 0.68
CA ASN A 270 -6.44 -11.16 0.44
C ASN A 270 -7.25 -11.44 1.70
N LYS A 271 -6.61 -11.46 2.86
CA LYS A 271 -7.27 -11.63 4.15
C LYS A 271 -7.80 -10.28 4.65
N ALA A 272 -9.08 -10.27 5.04
CA ALA A 272 -9.66 -9.11 5.70
C ALA A 272 -9.19 -9.00 7.16
N TYR A 273 -8.62 -7.88 7.52
CA TYR A 273 -8.20 -7.58 8.90
C TYR A 273 -9.27 -6.73 9.58
N THR A 274 -10.28 -7.39 10.13
CA THR A 274 -11.43 -6.76 10.79
C THR A 274 -11.40 -6.88 12.32
N LYS A 275 -10.62 -7.80 12.89
CA LYS A 275 -10.51 -7.98 14.36
C LYS A 275 -9.64 -6.89 14.97
N LYS A 276 -10.18 -6.12 15.93
CA LYS A 276 -9.43 -5.08 16.65
C LYS A 276 -8.22 -5.66 17.38
N GLY A 277 -7.08 -4.96 17.31
CA GLY A 277 -5.89 -5.32 18.07
C GLY A 277 -4.57 -4.95 17.39
N LEU A 278 -3.49 -5.35 18.03
CA LEU A 278 -2.13 -5.18 17.53
C LEU A 278 -1.74 -6.38 16.67
N TYR A 279 -1.09 -6.09 15.57
CA TYR A 279 -0.53 -7.07 14.64
C TYR A 279 0.90 -6.70 14.29
N PHE A 280 1.65 -7.66 13.77
CA PHE A 280 2.90 -7.38 13.08
C PHE A 280 3.13 -8.40 11.98
N PHE A 281 3.98 -8.05 11.03
CA PHE A 281 4.42 -8.96 9.99
C PHE A 281 5.94 -8.99 9.88
N ASN A 282 6.46 -10.11 9.40
CA ASN A 282 7.84 -10.32 9.06
C ASN A 282 7.94 -10.59 7.57
N VAL A 283 8.98 -10.08 6.91
CA VAL A 283 9.30 -10.43 5.52
C VAL A 283 10.71 -11.01 5.48
N GLN A 284 10.86 -12.13 4.79
CA GLN A 284 12.12 -12.85 4.64
C GLN A 284 12.38 -13.09 3.16
N ALA A 285 13.60 -12.79 2.70
CA ALA A 285 14.05 -13.03 1.34
C ALA A 285 14.95 -14.27 1.28
N TYR A 286 14.73 -15.13 0.30
CA TYR A 286 15.46 -16.37 0.11
C TYR A 286 16.03 -16.49 -1.30
N ASP A 287 17.19 -17.12 -1.44
CA ASP A 287 17.73 -17.52 -2.73
C ASP A 287 17.07 -18.81 -3.26
N LYS A 288 17.45 -19.22 -4.47
CA LYS A 288 16.96 -20.46 -5.11
C LYS A 288 17.29 -21.76 -4.35
N ASN A 289 18.22 -21.71 -3.41
CA ASN A 289 18.61 -22.83 -2.58
C ASN A 289 17.95 -22.78 -1.19
N ASN A 290 17.01 -21.87 -0.96
CA ASN A 290 16.37 -21.60 0.32
C ASN A 290 17.31 -21.07 1.41
N HIS A 291 18.45 -20.46 1.06
CA HIS A 291 19.26 -19.72 2.01
C HIS A 291 18.62 -18.34 2.24
N LYS A 292 18.45 -17.97 3.49
CA LYS A 292 17.90 -16.66 3.85
C LYS A 292 18.94 -15.57 3.61
N LEU A 293 18.61 -14.60 2.75
CA LEU A 293 19.46 -13.48 2.37
C LEU A 293 19.24 -12.24 3.22
N ALA A 294 17.97 -11.95 3.54
CA ALA A 294 17.58 -10.76 4.28
C ALA A 294 16.26 -10.98 5.04
N GLU A 295 16.05 -10.16 6.07
CA GLU A 295 14.77 -10.17 6.79
C GLU A 295 14.41 -8.80 7.38
N ALA A 296 13.10 -8.54 7.45
CA ALA A 296 12.48 -7.51 8.28
C ALA A 296 11.62 -8.20 9.32
N LYS A 297 11.73 -7.78 10.58
CA LYS A 297 10.95 -8.32 11.70
C LYS A 297 10.12 -7.25 12.33
N ASN A 298 8.96 -7.68 12.88
CA ASN A 298 8.13 -6.88 13.76
C ASN A 298 7.68 -5.53 13.16
N SER A 299 7.25 -5.57 11.89
CA SER A 299 6.60 -4.40 11.28
C SER A 299 5.17 -4.31 11.83
N TYR A 300 4.97 -3.45 12.83
CA TYR A 300 3.72 -3.36 13.58
C TYR A 300 2.65 -2.54 12.85
N PHE A 301 1.38 -2.93 13.09
CA PHE A 301 0.20 -2.17 12.72
C PHE A 301 -0.96 -2.44 13.68
N THR A 302 -1.92 -1.53 13.74
CA THR A 302 -3.07 -1.67 14.63
C THR A 302 -4.37 -1.57 13.85
N VAL A 303 -5.25 -2.56 14.03
CA VAL A 303 -6.64 -2.50 13.56
C VAL A 303 -7.48 -1.81 14.62
N LYS A 304 -8.01 -0.63 14.28
CA LYS A 304 -8.92 0.17 15.11
C LYS A 304 -10.34 -0.05 14.59
N GLN A 305 -11.28 -0.28 15.50
CA GLN A 305 -12.72 -0.38 15.19
C GLN A 305 -13.53 0.78 15.78
N ASP A 306 -12.99 1.39 16.84
CA ASP A 306 -13.69 2.44 17.56
C ASP A 306 -13.67 3.74 16.77
N ASN A 307 -14.84 4.41 16.72
CA ASN A 307 -15.00 5.74 16.13
C ASN A 307 -14.64 5.86 14.65
N VAL A 308 -14.83 4.80 13.87
CA VAL A 308 -14.73 4.90 12.41
C VAL A 308 -15.92 5.72 11.90
N LYS A 309 -15.67 6.95 11.50
CA LYS A 309 -16.69 7.86 11.01
C LYS A 309 -16.98 7.62 9.54
N VAL A 310 -15.92 7.50 8.75
CA VAL A 310 -15.99 7.33 7.31
C VAL A 310 -15.21 6.09 6.90
N ALA A 311 -15.83 5.28 6.07
CA ALA A 311 -15.18 4.16 5.39
C ALA A 311 -15.43 4.21 3.89
N ALA A 312 -14.56 3.62 3.10
CA ALA A 312 -14.64 3.59 1.64
C ALA A 312 -14.66 2.14 1.14
N LEU A 313 -15.78 1.73 0.56
CA LEU A 313 -15.99 0.41 -0.04
C LEU A 313 -15.83 0.52 -1.56
N GLY A 314 -14.92 -0.26 -2.14
CA GLY A 314 -14.69 -0.19 -3.58
C GLY A 314 -13.81 -1.30 -4.14
N ASP A 315 -13.41 -1.11 -5.38
CA ASP A 315 -12.50 -1.97 -6.13
C ASP A 315 -11.03 -1.48 -6.04
N SER A 316 -10.22 -1.70 -7.07
CA SER A 316 -8.80 -1.28 -7.12
C SER A 316 -8.62 0.23 -7.03
N ILE A 317 -9.57 1.03 -7.51
CA ILE A 317 -9.46 2.49 -7.45
C ILE A 317 -9.51 2.97 -5.99
N THR A 318 -10.32 2.33 -5.16
CA THR A 318 -10.39 2.58 -3.71
C THR A 318 -9.29 1.83 -2.95
N HIS A 319 -8.98 0.57 -3.29
CA HIS A 319 -7.88 -0.17 -2.64
C HIS A 319 -6.59 0.64 -2.68
N GLY A 320 -6.35 1.34 -3.79
CA GLY A 320 -5.25 2.27 -3.96
C GLY A 320 -4.19 1.78 -4.94
N GLY A 321 -3.09 2.53 -4.99
CA GLY A 321 -2.13 2.39 -6.05
C GLY A 321 -2.62 3.08 -7.32
N GLY A 322 -1.76 3.09 -8.30
CA GLY A 322 -2.02 3.67 -9.61
C GLY A 322 -1.06 2.99 -10.56
N ALA A 323 -0.73 3.54 -11.66
CA ALA A 323 0.24 3.06 -12.62
C ALA A 323 0.65 1.57 -12.50
N VAL A 324 1.21 0.98 -13.50
CA VAL A 324 1.57 -0.45 -13.57
C VAL A 324 2.46 -0.95 -12.41
N SER A 325 3.16 -0.05 -11.74
CA SER A 325 4.18 -0.40 -10.72
C SER A 325 3.89 0.15 -9.32
N THR A 326 2.80 0.88 -9.14
CA THR A 326 2.54 1.57 -7.87
C THR A 326 1.51 0.81 -7.05
N PRO A 327 1.93 0.14 -5.97
CA PRO A 327 1.01 -0.66 -5.14
C PRO A 327 0.16 0.22 -4.20
N PRO A 328 -0.94 -0.30 -3.65
CA PRO A 328 -1.76 0.37 -2.64
C PRO A 328 -1.02 0.85 -1.38
N SER A 329 0.14 0.28 -1.09
CA SER A 329 1.02 0.76 -0.01
C SER A 329 1.65 2.13 -0.29
N ALA A 330 1.63 2.58 -1.54
CA ALA A 330 2.06 3.92 -1.96
C ALA A 330 0.94 4.93 -1.74
N THR A 331 0.90 5.54 -0.56
CA THR A 331 -0.22 6.39 -0.13
C THR A 331 -0.49 7.61 -0.99
N LEU A 332 0.47 8.09 -1.76
CA LEU A 332 0.27 9.16 -2.74
C LEU A 332 -0.71 8.77 -3.86
N TYR A 333 -0.89 7.47 -4.09
CA TYR A 333 -1.80 6.93 -5.10
C TYR A 333 -3.09 6.38 -4.47
N ASN A 334 -3.43 6.84 -3.27
CA ASN A 334 -4.67 6.53 -2.58
C ASN A 334 -5.47 7.82 -2.43
N TRP A 335 -6.69 7.86 -2.95
CA TRP A 335 -7.49 9.08 -2.93
C TRP A 335 -7.85 9.52 -1.50
N GLU A 336 -7.92 8.60 -0.55
CA GLU A 336 -8.20 8.89 0.87
C GLU A 336 -7.15 9.83 1.49
N THR A 337 -5.92 9.80 0.97
CA THR A 337 -4.84 10.70 1.41
C THR A 337 -5.19 12.18 1.22
N TYR A 338 -6.05 12.49 0.27
CA TYR A 338 -6.43 13.87 -0.12
C TYR A 338 -7.80 14.29 0.39
N ALA A 339 -8.51 13.42 1.10
CA ALA A 339 -9.84 13.74 1.63
C ALA A 339 -9.83 14.71 2.82
N ASN A 340 -8.65 15.01 3.39
CA ASN A 340 -8.43 15.88 4.55
C ASN A 340 -9.22 15.45 5.81
N LEU A 341 -9.56 14.16 5.90
CA LEU A 341 -10.22 13.52 7.03
C LEU A 341 -9.88 12.02 7.05
N PRO A 342 -9.91 11.37 8.22
CA PRO A 342 -9.65 9.94 8.33
C PRO A 342 -10.69 9.10 7.59
N VAL A 343 -10.27 8.27 6.64
CA VAL A 343 -11.12 7.33 5.89
C VAL A 343 -10.56 5.92 6.04
N LEU A 344 -11.38 4.98 6.50
CA LEU A 344 -11.02 3.56 6.51
C LEU A 344 -11.16 2.98 5.11
N ASN A 345 -10.05 2.52 4.53
CA ASN A 345 -10.04 1.88 3.23
C ASN A 345 -10.53 0.42 3.33
N ILE A 346 -11.67 0.13 2.68
CA ILE A 346 -12.26 -1.20 2.48
C ILE A 346 -12.25 -1.57 0.99
N GLY A 347 -11.33 -1.04 0.21
CA GLY A 347 -11.15 -1.38 -1.19
C GLY A 347 -10.53 -2.76 -1.36
N PHE A 348 -10.87 -3.46 -2.45
CA PHE A 348 -10.24 -4.72 -2.84
C PHE A 348 -10.09 -4.78 -4.36
N SER A 349 -8.84 -4.87 -4.81
CA SER A 349 -8.51 -4.86 -6.23
C SER A 349 -9.22 -5.95 -7.01
N GLY A 350 -9.77 -5.61 -8.19
CA GLY A 350 -10.48 -6.53 -9.05
C GLY A 350 -11.95 -6.80 -8.67
N ASN A 351 -12.46 -6.21 -7.58
CA ASN A 351 -13.85 -6.47 -7.18
C ASN A 351 -14.86 -5.97 -8.23
N LEU A 352 -15.84 -6.83 -8.47
CA LEU A 352 -17.13 -6.46 -9.05
C LEU A 352 -18.05 -5.95 -7.94
N THR A 353 -19.12 -5.26 -8.32
CA THR A 353 -20.14 -4.81 -7.34
C THR A 353 -20.79 -5.98 -6.58
N SER A 354 -20.89 -7.17 -7.18
CA SER A 354 -21.34 -8.38 -6.52
C SER A 354 -20.37 -8.84 -5.41
N ASN A 355 -19.06 -8.72 -5.62
CA ASN A 355 -18.06 -9.03 -4.59
C ASN A 355 -18.15 -8.02 -3.43
N MET A 356 -18.31 -6.72 -3.72
CA MET A 356 -18.50 -5.67 -2.72
C MET A 356 -19.73 -5.96 -1.84
N LEU A 357 -20.85 -6.36 -2.45
CA LEU A 357 -22.06 -6.75 -1.75
C LEU A 357 -21.85 -7.97 -0.85
N ASN A 358 -21.18 -9.00 -1.35
CA ASN A 358 -20.96 -10.26 -0.63
C ASN A 358 -20.08 -10.07 0.62
N ARG A 359 -19.10 -9.17 0.59
CA ARG A 359 -18.20 -8.92 1.72
C ARG A 359 -18.67 -7.80 2.66
N PHE A 360 -19.80 -7.16 2.38
CA PHE A 360 -20.30 -6.02 3.15
C PHE A 360 -20.43 -6.32 4.64
N ASP A 361 -21.05 -7.43 5.02
CA ASP A 361 -21.33 -7.75 6.42
C ASP A 361 -20.03 -7.99 7.21
N ASN A 362 -19.07 -8.68 6.63
CA ASN A 362 -17.79 -8.93 7.28
C ASN A 362 -16.92 -7.66 7.36
N ASP A 363 -16.86 -6.88 6.28
CA ASP A 363 -15.88 -5.81 6.16
C ASP A 363 -16.40 -4.46 6.67
N VAL A 364 -17.66 -4.14 6.37
CA VAL A 364 -18.24 -2.83 6.74
C VAL A 364 -18.80 -2.88 8.16
N LEU A 365 -19.61 -3.89 8.49
CA LEU A 365 -20.29 -3.95 9.79
C LEU A 365 -19.32 -4.20 10.95
N SER A 366 -18.17 -4.83 10.70
CA SER A 366 -17.12 -4.96 11.73
C SER A 366 -16.62 -3.61 12.26
N PHE A 367 -16.73 -2.54 11.49
CA PHE A 367 -16.31 -1.19 11.85
C PHE A 367 -17.48 -0.24 12.10
N ASN A 368 -18.67 -0.58 11.60
CA ASN A 368 -19.90 0.18 11.75
C ASN A 368 -19.72 1.70 11.51
N PRO A 369 -19.22 2.11 10.33
CA PRO A 369 -18.96 3.51 10.04
C PRO A 369 -20.27 4.33 10.05
N LYS A 370 -20.18 5.66 10.22
CA LYS A 370 -21.34 6.54 10.09
C LYS A 370 -21.67 6.84 8.63
N ILE A 371 -20.61 6.94 7.82
CA ILE A 371 -20.72 7.19 6.37
C ILE A 371 -19.95 6.11 5.64
N LEU A 372 -20.55 5.54 4.60
CA LEU A 372 -19.88 4.63 3.67
C LEU A 372 -19.81 5.28 2.29
N VAL A 373 -18.61 5.64 1.87
CA VAL A 373 -18.33 6.06 0.49
C VAL A 373 -18.24 4.82 -0.38
N ILE A 374 -18.94 4.77 -1.49
CA ILE A 374 -19.10 3.58 -2.34
C ILE A 374 -18.65 3.91 -3.76
N MET A 375 -17.59 3.24 -4.22
CA MET A 375 -17.05 3.41 -5.56
C MET A 375 -16.80 2.04 -6.21
N GLY A 376 -17.58 1.68 -7.21
CA GLY A 376 -17.42 0.40 -7.93
C GLY A 376 -18.31 0.33 -9.15
N GLY A 377 -17.98 -0.59 -10.05
CA GLY A 377 -18.67 -0.81 -11.32
C GLY A 377 -17.76 -0.76 -12.55
N VAL A 378 -16.55 -0.21 -12.44
CA VAL A 378 -15.61 -0.16 -13.57
C VAL A 378 -15.21 -1.57 -14.03
N ASN A 379 -14.99 -2.51 -13.11
CA ASN A 379 -14.69 -3.90 -13.45
C ASN A 379 -15.90 -4.63 -14.03
N ASP A 380 -17.10 -4.32 -13.54
CA ASP A 380 -18.36 -4.87 -14.06
C ASP A 380 -18.53 -4.51 -15.53
N ILE A 381 -18.49 -3.22 -15.88
CA ILE A 381 -18.66 -2.76 -17.26
C ILE A 381 -17.53 -3.24 -18.17
N ARG A 382 -16.29 -3.28 -17.66
CA ARG A 382 -15.14 -3.77 -18.41
C ARG A 382 -15.31 -5.24 -18.82
N THR A 383 -15.91 -6.05 -17.97
CA THR A 383 -16.15 -7.49 -18.22
C THR A 383 -17.52 -7.77 -18.86
N GLY A 384 -18.30 -6.74 -19.20
CA GLY A 384 -19.56 -6.87 -19.92
C GLY A 384 -20.80 -7.08 -19.06
N VAL A 385 -20.68 -6.91 -17.72
CA VAL A 385 -21.84 -6.91 -16.82
C VAL A 385 -22.72 -5.70 -17.15
N LYS A 386 -24.02 -5.92 -17.23
CA LYS A 386 -24.98 -4.87 -17.59
C LYS A 386 -25.26 -3.91 -16.43
N ALA A 387 -25.52 -2.66 -16.74
CA ALA A 387 -25.81 -1.61 -15.78
C ALA A 387 -26.92 -2.00 -14.79
N GLU A 388 -27.95 -2.70 -15.23
CA GLU A 388 -29.04 -3.17 -14.38
C GLU A 388 -28.52 -4.07 -13.22
N THR A 389 -27.62 -4.99 -13.50
CA THR A 389 -27.02 -5.85 -12.47
C THR A 389 -26.20 -5.04 -11.48
N VAL A 390 -25.39 -4.09 -11.97
CA VAL A 390 -24.59 -3.20 -11.12
C VAL A 390 -25.49 -2.36 -10.22
N ILE A 391 -26.53 -1.74 -10.79
CA ILE A 391 -27.53 -0.93 -10.07
C ILE A 391 -28.23 -1.76 -9.00
N ASN A 392 -28.61 -3.00 -9.30
CA ASN A 392 -29.24 -3.90 -8.33
C ASN A 392 -28.29 -4.22 -7.14
N ASN A 393 -27.00 -4.45 -7.41
CA ASN A 393 -26.01 -4.68 -6.37
C ASN A 393 -25.81 -3.42 -5.52
N LEU A 394 -25.65 -2.25 -6.13
CA LEU A 394 -25.51 -0.97 -5.42
C LEU A 394 -26.78 -0.62 -4.61
N THR A 395 -27.95 -0.94 -5.15
CA THR A 395 -29.23 -0.79 -4.42
C THR A 395 -29.25 -1.69 -3.18
N SER A 396 -28.80 -2.93 -3.30
CA SER A 396 -28.70 -3.85 -2.17
C SER A 396 -27.71 -3.37 -1.11
N ILE A 397 -26.55 -2.83 -1.52
CA ILE A 397 -25.58 -2.21 -0.60
C ILE A 397 -26.24 -1.00 0.11
N LYS A 398 -26.96 -0.14 -0.63
CA LYS A 398 -27.72 0.99 -0.05
C LYS A 398 -28.71 0.53 1.00
N GLN A 399 -29.48 -0.53 0.72
CA GLN A 399 -30.44 -1.09 1.68
C GLN A 399 -29.76 -1.61 2.94
N LYS A 400 -28.63 -2.31 2.81
CA LYS A 400 -27.83 -2.75 3.95
C LYS A 400 -27.33 -1.55 4.78
N CYS A 401 -26.81 -0.49 4.15
CA CYS A 401 -26.44 0.73 4.85
C CYS A 401 -27.61 1.30 5.66
N GLN A 402 -28.80 1.43 5.05
CA GLN A 402 -29.99 1.95 5.72
C GLN A 402 -30.43 1.09 6.91
N GLN A 403 -30.38 -0.24 6.78
CA GLN A 403 -30.70 -1.17 7.87
C GLN A 403 -29.77 -1.02 9.09
N HIS A 404 -28.55 -0.55 8.88
CA HIS A 404 -27.54 -0.37 9.92
C HIS A 404 -27.27 1.10 10.29
N ASN A 405 -28.13 2.04 9.87
CA ASN A 405 -28.00 3.48 10.11
C ASN A 405 -26.66 4.05 9.59
N ILE A 406 -26.16 3.52 8.48
CA ILE A 406 -24.97 4.00 7.75
C ILE A 406 -25.47 4.89 6.60
N ILE A 407 -24.88 6.05 6.43
CA ILE A 407 -25.19 6.96 5.33
C ILE A 407 -24.38 6.53 4.09
N PRO A 408 -24.99 6.04 3.00
CA PRO A 408 -24.28 5.72 1.77
C PRO A 408 -24.06 6.97 0.93
N VAL A 409 -22.82 7.21 0.52
CA VAL A 409 -22.41 8.24 -0.44
C VAL A 409 -21.82 7.56 -1.66
N PHE A 410 -22.45 7.72 -2.82
CA PHE A 410 -22.03 7.07 -4.06
C PHE A 410 -21.12 7.96 -4.88
N LEU A 411 -20.04 7.40 -5.40
CA LEU A 411 -19.18 8.07 -6.36
C LEU A 411 -19.51 7.58 -7.78
N THR A 412 -19.49 8.50 -8.75
CA THR A 412 -19.68 8.13 -10.16
C THR A 412 -18.57 7.19 -10.63
N VAL A 413 -18.92 6.22 -11.48
CA VAL A 413 -17.99 5.26 -12.08
C VAL A 413 -17.09 6.00 -13.08
N THR A 414 -15.80 5.93 -12.87
CA THR A 414 -14.80 6.57 -13.74
C THR A 414 -14.85 6.03 -15.16
N SER A 415 -14.45 6.86 -16.12
CA SER A 415 -14.18 6.41 -17.47
C SER A 415 -12.88 5.59 -17.50
N VAL A 416 -12.63 4.95 -18.63
CA VAL A 416 -11.37 4.27 -18.95
C VAL A 416 -10.85 4.77 -20.29
N ASN A 417 -9.58 4.48 -20.59
CA ASN A 417 -8.95 4.78 -21.87
C ASN A 417 -8.60 3.46 -22.59
N PRO A 418 -9.51 2.92 -23.42
CA PRO A 418 -9.33 1.60 -24.02
C PRO A 418 -8.06 1.43 -24.85
N PRO A 419 -7.67 2.41 -25.72
CA PRO A 419 -6.41 2.33 -26.45
C PRO A 419 -5.20 2.18 -25.52
N ARG A 420 -5.17 2.94 -24.41
CA ARG A 420 -4.09 2.92 -23.45
C ARG A 420 -4.08 1.64 -22.62
N MET A 421 -5.24 1.17 -22.17
CA MET A 421 -5.37 -0.15 -21.53
C MET A 421 -4.80 -1.26 -22.40
N LYS A 422 -5.12 -1.24 -23.71
CA LYS A 422 -4.62 -2.25 -24.64
C LYS A 422 -3.11 -2.17 -24.83
N SER A 423 -2.56 -0.97 -24.95
CA SER A 423 -1.13 -0.76 -25.22
C SER A 423 -0.24 -1.01 -24.01
N VAL A 424 -0.68 -0.63 -22.81
CA VAL A 424 0.14 -0.65 -21.57
C VAL A 424 -0.04 -1.96 -20.80
N ILE A 425 -1.27 -2.40 -20.57
CA ILE A 425 -1.56 -3.57 -19.71
C ILE A 425 -2.18 -4.74 -20.48
N ASN A 426 -2.34 -4.61 -21.80
CA ASN A 426 -2.92 -5.62 -22.69
C ASN A 426 -4.31 -6.12 -22.22
N LEU A 427 -5.12 -5.22 -21.67
CA LEU A 427 -6.50 -5.48 -21.30
C LEU A 427 -7.46 -4.97 -22.37
N ASP A 428 -8.48 -5.76 -22.63
CA ASP A 428 -9.62 -5.38 -23.48
C ASP A 428 -10.80 -4.96 -22.60
N ILE A 429 -11.71 -4.21 -23.20
CA ILE A 429 -12.96 -3.80 -22.61
C ILE A 429 -14.14 -4.27 -23.45
N SER A 430 -15.23 -4.61 -22.82
CA SER A 430 -16.43 -5.06 -23.51
C SER A 430 -17.06 -3.97 -24.39
N GLU A 431 -17.59 -4.37 -25.54
CA GLU A 431 -18.33 -3.46 -26.41
C GLU A 431 -19.50 -2.82 -25.68
N GLY A 432 -19.72 -1.52 -25.91
CA GLY A 432 -20.82 -0.76 -25.30
C GLY A 432 -20.59 -0.41 -23.83
N TRP A 433 -19.42 -0.63 -23.27
CA TRP A 433 -19.07 -0.35 -21.88
C TRP A 433 -19.46 1.06 -21.44
N ASN A 434 -19.21 2.07 -22.27
CA ASN A 434 -19.51 3.47 -21.91
C ASN A 434 -21.01 3.74 -21.81
N LYS A 435 -21.83 3.07 -22.65
CA LYS A 435 -23.29 3.15 -22.50
C LYS A 435 -23.76 2.58 -21.17
N GLU A 436 -23.18 1.48 -20.72
CA GLU A 436 -23.52 0.89 -19.43
C GLU A 436 -23.02 1.79 -18.28
N ARG A 437 -21.81 2.36 -18.40
CA ARG A 437 -21.27 3.33 -17.43
C ARG A 437 -22.20 4.53 -17.26
N LEU A 438 -22.65 5.14 -18.35
CA LEU A 438 -23.53 6.30 -18.32
C LEU A 438 -24.87 6.00 -17.62
N LYS A 439 -25.45 4.81 -17.84
CA LYS A 439 -26.68 4.39 -17.13
C LYS A 439 -26.46 4.24 -15.62
N ILE A 440 -25.28 3.70 -15.22
CA ILE A 440 -24.96 3.55 -13.81
C ILE A 440 -24.79 4.94 -13.19
N ASN A 441 -24.06 5.85 -13.83
CA ASN A 441 -23.85 7.20 -13.35
C ASN A 441 -25.15 8.00 -13.26
N GLU A 442 -26.04 7.88 -14.26
CA GLU A 442 -27.38 8.47 -14.19
C GLU A 442 -28.19 7.98 -12.98
N TRP A 443 -28.04 6.70 -12.59
CA TRP A 443 -28.65 6.18 -11.38
C TRP A 443 -27.99 6.73 -10.12
N ILE A 444 -26.65 6.83 -10.09
CA ILE A 444 -25.87 7.38 -8.97
C ILE A 444 -26.26 8.84 -8.72
N GLU A 445 -26.34 9.67 -9.76
CA GLU A 445 -26.68 11.09 -9.68
C GLU A 445 -28.08 11.35 -9.14
N LYS A 446 -28.98 10.36 -9.21
CA LYS A 446 -30.30 10.39 -8.60
C LYS A 446 -30.32 10.01 -7.12
N GLN A 447 -29.19 9.59 -6.54
CA GLN A 447 -29.13 9.27 -5.12
C GLN A 447 -29.06 10.54 -4.27
N PRO A 448 -29.62 10.53 -3.04
CA PRO A 448 -29.58 11.69 -2.15
C PRO A 448 -28.19 12.22 -1.87
N TYR A 449 -27.21 11.29 -1.76
CA TYR A 449 -25.81 11.60 -1.49
C TYR A 449 -24.92 10.96 -2.55
N HIS A 450 -24.31 11.78 -3.37
CA HIS A 450 -23.41 11.34 -4.42
C HIS A 450 -22.36 12.42 -4.73
N VAL A 451 -21.26 12.01 -5.33
CA VAL A 451 -20.19 12.90 -5.80
C VAL A 451 -19.83 12.50 -7.23
N ASP A 452 -19.86 13.46 -8.14
CA ASP A 452 -19.35 13.23 -9.50
C ASP A 452 -17.84 13.41 -9.52
N VAL A 453 -17.14 12.31 -9.38
CA VAL A 453 -15.67 12.24 -9.48
C VAL A 453 -15.19 11.92 -10.89
N ALA A 454 -16.10 11.47 -11.77
CA ALA A 454 -15.72 10.97 -13.08
C ALA A 454 -15.55 12.08 -14.13
N SER A 455 -16.38 13.13 -14.11
CA SER A 455 -16.37 14.15 -15.16
C SER A 455 -15.06 14.92 -15.24
N GLY A 456 -14.44 15.22 -14.11
CA GLY A 456 -13.15 15.94 -14.05
C GLY A 456 -11.94 15.10 -14.45
N LEU A 457 -12.11 13.79 -14.67
CA LEU A 457 -11.03 12.88 -15.07
C LEU A 457 -11.03 12.57 -16.57
N MET A 458 -12.01 13.07 -17.32
CA MET A 458 -12.19 12.72 -18.72
C MET A 458 -11.58 13.76 -19.67
N ASP A 459 -11.09 13.27 -20.80
CA ASP A 459 -10.74 14.09 -21.96
C ASP A 459 -11.98 14.47 -22.81
N GLU A 460 -11.77 15.22 -23.90
CA GLU A 460 -12.84 15.65 -24.82
C GLU A 460 -13.54 14.48 -25.53
N GLN A 461 -12.90 13.31 -25.61
CA GLN A 461 -13.43 12.09 -26.18
C GLN A 461 -14.27 11.28 -25.16
N GLY A 462 -14.25 11.68 -23.89
CA GLY A 462 -14.93 11.00 -22.79
C GLY A 462 -14.13 9.79 -22.25
N TYR A 463 -12.86 9.67 -22.58
CA TYR A 463 -11.95 8.68 -22.01
C TYR A 463 -11.29 9.23 -20.76
N LEU A 464 -10.79 8.34 -19.90
CA LEU A 464 -9.89 8.72 -18.83
C LEU A 464 -8.66 9.40 -19.43
N ALA A 465 -8.43 10.66 -19.08
CA ALA A 465 -7.44 11.50 -19.74
C ALA A 465 -6.02 10.98 -19.53
N ASP A 466 -5.16 11.11 -20.55
CA ASP A 466 -3.78 10.58 -20.52
C ASP A 466 -2.93 11.11 -19.37
N ASN A 467 -3.14 12.33 -18.93
CA ASN A 467 -2.47 12.93 -17.78
C ASN A 467 -3.04 12.47 -16.42
N MET A 468 -4.13 11.72 -16.42
CA MET A 468 -4.77 11.19 -15.21
C MET A 468 -4.51 9.70 -15.00
N THR A 469 -3.89 9.03 -15.98
CA THR A 469 -3.68 7.59 -15.95
C THR A 469 -2.49 7.15 -16.78
N THR A 470 -1.70 6.23 -16.27
CA THR A 470 -0.64 5.57 -17.05
C THR A 470 -1.17 4.34 -17.79
N ASP A 471 -2.05 3.56 -17.18
CA ASP A 471 -2.51 2.27 -17.71
C ASP A 471 -3.87 2.33 -18.44
N GLY A 472 -4.55 3.47 -18.37
CA GLY A 472 -5.85 3.68 -18.99
C GLY A 472 -7.04 3.17 -18.17
N LEU A 473 -6.83 2.56 -17.01
CA LEU A 473 -7.86 2.02 -16.12
C LEU A 473 -7.86 2.70 -14.74
N HIS A 474 -6.69 2.81 -14.13
CA HIS A 474 -6.53 3.36 -12.79
C HIS A 474 -6.14 4.83 -12.84
N PRO A 475 -6.87 5.72 -12.16
CA PRO A 475 -6.38 7.07 -11.94
C PRO A 475 -5.05 7.04 -11.19
N ASP A 476 -4.08 7.82 -11.68
CA ASP A 476 -2.78 8.00 -11.05
C ASP A 476 -2.80 9.14 -10.02
N PHE A 477 -1.65 9.70 -9.70
CA PHE A 477 -1.47 10.73 -8.66
C PHE A 477 -2.50 11.88 -8.77
N GLU A 478 -2.56 12.56 -9.92
CA GLU A 478 -3.47 13.70 -10.11
C GLU A 478 -4.94 13.28 -10.07
N GLY A 479 -5.26 12.12 -10.64
CA GLY A 479 -6.62 11.59 -10.62
C GLY A 479 -7.05 11.16 -9.21
N LYS A 480 -6.17 10.56 -8.41
CA LYS A 480 -6.44 10.21 -7.01
C LYS A 480 -6.61 11.45 -6.15
N LYS A 481 -5.79 12.46 -6.37
CA LYS A 481 -5.89 13.75 -5.70
C LYS A 481 -7.24 14.41 -5.99
N HIS A 482 -7.64 14.49 -7.26
CA HIS A 482 -8.95 15.02 -7.68
C HIS A 482 -10.12 14.30 -6.98
N ILE A 483 -10.11 12.96 -6.97
CA ILE A 483 -11.16 12.18 -6.30
C ILE A 483 -11.19 12.52 -4.80
N GLY A 484 -10.03 12.51 -4.14
CA GLY A 484 -9.94 12.70 -2.69
C GLY A 484 -10.39 14.09 -2.25
N GLU A 485 -9.95 15.13 -2.95
CA GLU A 485 -10.34 16.52 -2.68
C GLU A 485 -11.86 16.69 -2.83
N LEU A 486 -12.47 16.21 -3.92
CA LEU A 486 -13.92 16.31 -4.13
C LEU A 486 -14.72 15.55 -3.06
N VAL A 487 -14.28 14.35 -2.69
CA VAL A 487 -14.96 13.56 -1.66
C VAL A 487 -14.83 14.23 -0.30
N GLY A 488 -13.63 14.71 0.05
CA GLY A 488 -13.38 15.41 1.31
C GLY A 488 -14.21 16.67 1.45
N ASP A 489 -14.20 17.53 0.43
CA ASP A 489 -14.99 18.76 0.40
C ASP A 489 -16.49 18.47 0.51
N TYR A 490 -16.98 17.46 -0.22
CA TYR A 490 -18.38 17.05 -0.16
C TYR A 490 -18.78 16.57 1.24
N LEU A 491 -17.96 15.73 1.87
CA LEU A 491 -18.24 15.20 3.20
C LEU A 491 -18.22 16.29 4.27
N GLN A 492 -17.27 17.23 4.19
CA GLN A 492 -17.21 18.37 5.10
C GLN A 492 -18.40 19.31 4.93
N ALA A 493 -18.83 19.55 3.71
CA ALA A 493 -19.99 20.44 3.42
C ALA A 493 -21.33 19.83 3.86
N ASN A 494 -21.52 18.50 3.68
CA ASN A 494 -22.82 17.87 3.91
C ASN A 494 -22.94 17.18 5.27
N PHE A 495 -21.83 16.82 5.92
CA PHE A 495 -21.82 16.06 7.18
C PHE A 495 -20.82 16.61 8.22
N PRO A 496 -20.73 17.95 8.41
CA PRO A 496 -19.73 18.56 9.30
C PRO A 496 -19.82 18.03 10.73
N ASP A 497 -21.02 17.75 11.24
CA ASP A 497 -21.22 17.21 12.58
C ASP A 497 -20.72 15.78 12.76
N ILE A 498 -20.58 15.02 11.67
CA ILE A 498 -20.02 13.67 11.71
C ILE A 498 -18.50 13.70 11.56
N VAL A 499 -17.99 14.45 10.59
CA VAL A 499 -16.58 14.36 10.22
C VAL A 499 -15.67 15.18 11.13
N ASN A 500 -16.17 16.27 11.77
CA ASN A 500 -15.38 17.16 12.62
C ASN A 500 -15.45 16.83 14.13
N ASN A 501 -16.43 16.03 14.58
CA ASN A 501 -16.57 15.61 15.98
C ASN A 501 -15.85 14.29 16.25
#